data_757c9168194ccda8a254b4c8a64f242e
#
_entry.id   757c9168194ccda8a254b4c8a64f242e
#
_cell.length_a   1.000
_cell.length_b   1.000
_cell.length_c   1.000
_cell.angle_alpha   90.00
_cell.angle_beta   90.00
_cell.angle_gamma   90.00
#
_symmetry.space_group_name_H-M   'P 1'
#
loop_
_entity.id
_entity.type
_entity.pdbx_description
1 polymer ?
#
loop_
_entity_poly.entity_id
_entity_poly.type
_entity_poly.pdbx_seq_one_letter_code
_entity_poly.pdbx_strand_id
1 'polypeptide(L)'
;MARVLVLNCGSSSVKYRRYDGTTETDAGLLDRVGEPGGPDDHRAALDRVLDRVDLTGLDAVGHRVVHGGARFTEPTLVDDEVAAALDDLVPLAPLHNPANLAGIEVARRRLPGVPQVAVFDTAFHRTLPEAERTYALDAAVAREHGIRRYGFHGISHAYVSRRTAELLGRPYAELNTVTLHLGNGASACAVAGGRSVATSMGMSPLGGLVMGTRGGDLDPSVVPHLQRTAGLGLDQVDDLLNHRSGLRGLTGVNDMREVLRRRAAGDPAARLAFDVYVRRIRFYVGAYHALLGRLDAVTFTAGVGEHAAPVRRAALDGLDRLGITIDPGLDDGDGDRVVSPPGAPVTVCVVATDEEREIARQTLTLLG
;
A
#
# COMPACT_ATOMS: atom_id res chain seq x y z
N MET A 1 -28.99 3.61 -8.28
CA MET A 1 -27.51 3.52 -8.26
C MET A 1 -27.17 2.69 -7.05
N ALA A 2 -26.16 1.81 -7.18
CA ALA A 2 -25.78 0.94 -6.08
C ALA A 2 -25.08 1.75 -4.95
N ARG A 3 -25.44 1.45 -3.69
CA ARG A 3 -24.94 2.12 -2.49
C ARG A 3 -23.96 1.21 -1.75
N VAL A 4 -22.74 1.65 -1.60
CA VAL A 4 -21.67 0.87 -0.94
C VAL A 4 -21.09 1.65 0.22
N LEU A 5 -20.99 1.01 1.38
CA LEU A 5 -20.17 1.47 2.48
C LEU A 5 -18.81 0.77 2.40
N VAL A 6 -17.72 1.51 2.45
CA VAL A 6 -16.36 0.96 2.53
C VAL A 6 -15.82 1.16 3.93
N LEU A 7 -15.28 0.11 4.51
CA LEU A 7 -14.63 0.09 5.82
C LEU A 7 -13.17 -0.32 5.66
N ASN A 8 -12.26 0.54 6.13
CA ASN A 8 -10.82 0.33 6.11
C ASN A 8 -10.28 0.45 7.53
N CYS A 9 -10.10 -0.71 8.18
CA CYS A 9 -9.58 -0.81 9.54
C CYS A 9 -8.05 -0.91 9.49
N GLY A 10 -7.36 0.18 9.79
CA GLY A 10 -5.91 0.21 10.00
C GLY A 10 -5.52 -0.27 11.39
N SER A 11 -4.23 -0.30 11.72
CA SER A 11 -3.72 -0.74 13.03
C SER A 11 -4.22 0.12 14.21
N SER A 12 -4.42 1.43 14.00
CA SER A 12 -4.86 2.38 15.02
C SER A 12 -5.95 3.34 14.52
N SER A 13 -6.64 2.98 13.43
CA SER A 13 -7.66 3.85 12.84
C SER A 13 -8.73 3.06 12.10
N VAL A 14 -9.92 3.65 11.99
CA VAL A 14 -11.02 3.18 11.14
C VAL A 14 -11.40 4.31 10.20
N LYS A 15 -11.19 4.12 8.91
CA LYS A 15 -11.61 5.04 7.86
C LYS A 15 -12.83 4.44 7.17
N TYR A 16 -13.81 5.28 6.85
CA TYR A 16 -14.97 4.84 6.09
C TYR A 16 -15.31 5.84 4.98
N ARG A 17 -15.93 5.33 3.93
CA ARG A 17 -16.57 6.12 2.88
C ARG A 17 -17.84 5.47 2.40
N ARG A 18 -18.87 6.27 2.15
CA ARG A 18 -20.13 5.85 1.56
C ARG A 18 -20.23 6.39 0.14
N TYR A 19 -20.61 5.53 -0.77
CA TYR A 19 -20.79 5.87 -2.17
C TYR A 19 -22.22 5.57 -2.62
N ASP A 20 -22.79 6.48 -3.43
CA ASP A 20 -23.98 6.25 -4.24
C ASP A 20 -23.50 6.24 -5.71
N GLY A 21 -23.39 5.04 -6.30
CA GLY A 21 -22.71 4.85 -7.58
C GLY A 21 -21.24 5.24 -7.49
N THR A 22 -20.82 6.25 -8.24
CA THR A 22 -19.46 6.80 -8.23
C THR A 22 -19.29 8.03 -7.34
N THR A 23 -20.39 8.52 -6.74
CA THR A 23 -20.39 9.75 -5.92
C THR A 23 -20.15 9.39 -4.45
N GLU A 24 -19.13 9.98 -3.85
CA GLU A 24 -18.93 9.94 -2.40
C GLU A 24 -20.00 10.80 -1.72
N THR A 25 -20.75 10.22 -0.78
CA THR A 25 -21.85 10.90 -0.09
C THR A 25 -21.56 11.12 1.39
N ASP A 26 -20.68 10.33 1.97
CA ASP A 26 -20.21 10.48 3.36
C ASP A 26 -18.82 9.86 3.52
N ALA A 27 -18.00 10.45 4.39
CA ALA A 27 -16.67 9.96 4.70
C ALA A 27 -16.25 10.36 6.11
N GLY A 28 -15.39 9.56 6.71
CA GLY A 28 -14.81 9.91 8.00
C GLY A 28 -13.64 9.02 8.39
N LEU A 29 -12.97 9.48 9.45
CA LEU A 29 -11.82 8.83 10.05
C LEU A 29 -11.99 8.87 11.58
N LEU A 30 -11.86 7.71 12.21
CA LEU A 30 -11.62 7.60 13.64
C LEU A 30 -10.19 7.12 13.81
N ASP A 31 -9.38 7.94 14.43
CA ASP A 31 -7.98 7.66 14.75
C ASP A 31 -7.81 7.30 16.25
N ARG A 32 -6.57 6.94 16.62
CA ARG A 32 -6.18 6.64 18.01
C ARG A 32 -6.98 5.48 18.61
N VAL A 33 -7.35 4.50 17.82
CA VAL A 33 -8.02 3.28 18.28
C VAL A 33 -7.06 2.50 19.19
N GLY A 34 -7.50 2.20 20.43
CA GLY A 34 -6.66 1.56 21.45
C GLY A 34 -5.71 2.52 22.19
N GLU A 35 -5.81 3.83 21.94
CA GLU A 35 -4.99 4.85 22.60
C GLU A 35 -5.80 5.76 23.52
N PRO A 36 -5.17 6.42 24.52
CA PRO A 36 -5.87 7.35 25.40
C PRO A 36 -6.59 8.47 24.63
N GLY A 37 -7.89 8.61 24.87
CA GLY A 37 -8.75 9.61 24.24
C GLY A 37 -9.33 9.21 22.87
N GLY A 38 -9.00 8.02 22.36
CA GLY A 38 -9.64 7.37 21.22
C GLY A 38 -10.68 6.32 21.63
N PRO A 39 -11.24 5.56 20.67
CA PRO A 39 -12.04 4.36 20.96
C PRO A 39 -11.19 3.28 21.64
N ASP A 40 -11.79 2.49 22.53
CA ASP A 40 -11.07 1.45 23.29
C ASP A 40 -10.48 0.38 22.39
N ASP A 41 -11.20 -0.01 21.34
CA ASP A 41 -10.77 -0.98 20.32
C ASP A 41 -11.46 -0.74 18.97
N HIS A 42 -11.14 -1.57 17.97
CA HIS A 42 -11.72 -1.49 16.63
C HIS A 42 -13.24 -1.77 16.63
N ARG A 43 -13.75 -2.60 17.55
CA ARG A 43 -15.19 -2.89 17.65
C ARG A 43 -15.95 -1.64 18.11
N ALA A 44 -15.45 -0.97 19.15
CA ALA A 44 -16.00 0.28 19.63
C ALA A 44 -15.91 1.41 18.60
N ALA A 45 -14.80 1.48 17.84
CA ALA A 45 -14.65 2.44 16.76
C ALA A 45 -15.68 2.21 15.65
N LEU A 46 -15.88 0.97 15.24
CA LEU A 46 -16.83 0.60 14.19
C LEU A 46 -18.29 0.81 14.61
N ASP A 47 -18.65 0.48 15.83
CA ASP A 47 -19.98 0.77 16.34
C ASP A 47 -20.25 2.29 16.27
N ARG A 48 -19.30 3.14 16.66
CA ARG A 48 -19.41 4.61 16.51
C ARG A 48 -19.54 5.06 15.05
N VAL A 49 -18.84 4.43 14.12
CA VAL A 49 -18.97 4.71 12.67
C VAL A 49 -20.36 4.37 12.20
N LEU A 50 -20.84 3.15 12.48
CA LEU A 50 -22.14 2.65 12.01
C LEU A 50 -23.33 3.38 12.68
N ASP A 51 -23.14 4.00 13.85
CA ASP A 51 -24.16 4.86 14.47
C ASP A 51 -24.27 6.24 13.81
N ARG A 52 -23.25 6.69 13.05
CA ARG A 52 -23.22 8.01 12.39
C ARG A 52 -23.59 7.98 10.94
N VAL A 53 -23.22 6.89 10.23
CA VAL A 53 -23.42 6.75 8.79
C VAL A 53 -24.88 6.41 8.49
N ASP A 54 -25.45 7.03 7.47
CA ASP A 54 -26.74 6.59 6.95
C ASP A 54 -26.61 5.22 6.30
N LEU A 55 -27.16 4.21 6.93
CA LEU A 55 -27.14 2.81 6.49
C LEU A 55 -28.35 2.44 5.60
N THR A 56 -29.21 3.40 5.28
CA THR A 56 -30.46 3.14 4.53
C THR A 56 -30.15 2.73 3.10
N GLY A 57 -30.67 1.56 2.73
CA GLY A 57 -30.63 1.05 1.37
C GLY A 57 -29.21 0.72 0.87
N LEU A 58 -28.31 0.32 1.77
CA LEU A 58 -27.01 -0.21 1.38
C LEU A 58 -27.17 -1.52 0.60
N ASP A 59 -26.53 -1.59 -0.55
CA ASP A 59 -26.48 -2.80 -1.39
C ASP A 59 -25.32 -3.71 -0.99
N ALA A 60 -24.23 -3.14 -0.43
CA ALA A 60 -23.07 -3.89 0.05
C ALA A 60 -22.19 -3.10 1.03
N VAL A 61 -21.35 -3.85 1.75
CA VAL A 61 -20.19 -3.30 2.50
C VAL A 61 -18.90 -3.90 1.92
N GLY A 62 -17.96 -3.05 1.52
CA GLY A 62 -16.63 -3.44 1.10
C GLY A 62 -15.62 -3.28 2.26
N HIS A 63 -14.82 -4.30 2.51
CA HIS A 63 -13.80 -4.31 3.56
C HIS A 63 -12.42 -4.41 2.97
N ARG A 64 -11.49 -3.52 3.38
CA ARG A 64 -10.08 -3.77 3.13
C ARG A 64 -9.58 -4.88 4.05
N VAL A 65 -8.90 -5.87 3.47
CA VAL A 65 -8.16 -6.91 4.18
C VAL A 65 -6.72 -6.88 3.70
N VAL A 66 -5.76 -6.78 4.63
CA VAL A 66 -4.35 -6.60 4.26
C VAL A 66 -3.78 -7.86 3.63
N HIS A 67 -4.09 -9.04 4.12
CA HIS A 67 -3.50 -10.28 3.64
C HIS A 67 -4.54 -11.35 3.31
N GLY A 68 -4.63 -11.72 2.02
CA GLY A 68 -5.51 -12.79 1.53
C GLY A 68 -4.84 -14.16 1.43
N GLY A 69 -3.55 -14.28 1.78
CA GLY A 69 -2.79 -15.51 1.63
C GLY A 69 -2.68 -15.97 0.18
N ALA A 70 -2.56 -17.27 0.00
CA ALA A 70 -2.64 -17.91 -1.31
C ALA A 70 -4.10 -18.24 -1.71
N ARG A 71 -5.02 -18.21 -0.74
CA ARG A 71 -6.43 -18.61 -0.94
C ARG A 71 -7.26 -17.49 -1.55
N PHE A 72 -7.14 -16.26 -1.06
CA PHE A 72 -7.97 -15.14 -1.49
C PHE A 72 -7.19 -14.23 -2.45
N THR A 73 -7.38 -14.48 -3.74
CA THR A 73 -6.70 -13.77 -4.83
C THR A 73 -7.61 -12.83 -5.61
N GLU A 74 -8.88 -12.73 -5.19
CA GLU A 74 -9.93 -11.88 -5.78
C GLU A 74 -10.85 -11.36 -4.68
N PRO A 75 -11.65 -10.30 -4.94
CA PRO A 75 -12.69 -9.88 -4.02
C PRO A 75 -13.60 -11.05 -3.69
N THR A 76 -13.95 -11.21 -2.42
CA THR A 76 -14.66 -12.42 -1.94
C THR A 76 -15.83 -12.03 -1.06
N LEU A 77 -17.01 -12.62 -1.33
CA LEU A 77 -18.18 -12.50 -0.47
C LEU A 77 -17.91 -13.22 0.85
N VAL A 78 -18.16 -12.55 1.97
CA VAL A 78 -17.84 -13.08 3.29
C VAL A 78 -19.05 -13.79 3.89
N ASP A 79 -18.98 -15.10 3.93
CA ASP A 79 -19.81 -15.99 4.73
C ASP A 79 -19.05 -16.48 5.98
N ASP A 80 -19.58 -17.47 6.68
CA ASP A 80 -18.96 -18.02 7.90
C ASP A 80 -17.69 -18.81 7.58
N GLU A 81 -17.65 -19.53 6.45
CA GLU A 81 -16.47 -20.27 6.00
C GLU A 81 -15.33 -19.32 5.64
N VAL A 82 -15.63 -18.25 4.90
CA VAL A 82 -14.65 -17.22 4.53
C VAL A 82 -14.15 -16.49 5.76
N ALA A 83 -15.02 -16.14 6.71
CA ALA A 83 -14.61 -15.49 7.97
C ALA A 83 -13.64 -16.36 8.78
N ALA A 84 -13.93 -17.66 8.93
CA ALA A 84 -13.03 -18.60 9.59
C ALA A 84 -11.69 -18.75 8.85
N ALA A 85 -11.73 -18.84 7.51
CA ALA A 85 -10.51 -18.93 6.71
C ALA A 85 -9.65 -17.65 6.72
N LEU A 86 -10.26 -16.48 6.94
CA LEU A 86 -9.52 -15.23 7.15
C LEU A 86 -8.83 -15.19 8.51
N ASP A 87 -9.43 -15.81 9.54
CA ASP A 87 -8.81 -15.96 10.86
C ASP A 87 -7.55 -16.83 10.80
N ASP A 88 -7.57 -17.91 10.00
CA ASP A 88 -6.40 -18.75 9.73
C ASP A 88 -5.21 -18.00 9.09
N LEU A 89 -5.46 -16.84 8.48
CA LEU A 89 -4.44 -15.99 7.87
C LEU A 89 -3.84 -14.93 8.82
N VAL A 90 -4.32 -14.84 10.05
CA VAL A 90 -3.79 -13.90 11.07
C VAL A 90 -2.28 -14.06 11.25
N PRO A 91 -1.68 -15.28 11.28
CA PRO A 91 -0.23 -15.43 11.40
C PRO A 91 0.59 -14.81 10.26
N LEU A 92 0.00 -14.58 9.08
CA LEU A 92 0.68 -13.90 7.95
C LEU A 92 0.68 -12.37 8.07
N ALA A 93 -0.27 -11.79 8.81
CA ALA A 93 -0.38 -10.36 9.05
C ALA A 93 -0.91 -10.05 10.46
N PRO A 94 -0.18 -10.43 11.52
CA PRO A 94 -0.66 -10.36 12.90
C PRO A 94 -0.94 -8.93 13.39
N LEU A 95 -0.31 -7.93 12.77
CA LEU A 95 -0.51 -6.51 13.09
C LEU A 95 -1.73 -5.89 12.37
N HIS A 96 -2.34 -6.56 11.39
CA HIS A 96 -3.35 -5.95 10.52
C HIS A 96 -4.63 -6.78 10.40
N ASN A 97 -4.54 -8.07 10.10
CA ASN A 97 -5.71 -8.91 9.87
C ASN A 97 -6.68 -8.97 11.06
N PRO A 98 -6.25 -8.98 12.34
CA PRO A 98 -7.19 -8.94 13.47
C PRO A 98 -8.12 -7.72 13.46
N ALA A 99 -7.60 -6.53 13.13
CA ALA A 99 -8.41 -5.32 13.01
C ALA A 99 -9.40 -5.40 11.83
N ASN A 100 -8.96 -5.97 10.69
CA ASN A 100 -9.82 -6.17 9.53
C ASN A 100 -10.97 -7.14 9.83
N LEU A 101 -10.67 -8.26 10.52
CA LEU A 101 -11.67 -9.25 10.94
C LEU A 101 -12.69 -8.65 11.91
N ALA A 102 -12.22 -7.89 12.91
CA ALA A 102 -13.13 -7.19 13.83
C ALA A 102 -14.10 -6.28 13.07
N GLY A 103 -13.61 -5.61 12.00
CA GLY A 103 -14.43 -4.80 11.08
C GLY A 103 -15.53 -5.59 10.40
N ILE A 104 -15.17 -6.71 9.83
CA ILE A 104 -16.09 -7.62 9.14
C ILE A 104 -17.14 -8.17 10.13
N GLU A 105 -16.73 -8.64 11.29
CA GLU A 105 -17.63 -9.20 12.30
C GLU A 105 -18.67 -8.18 12.80
N VAL A 106 -18.23 -6.96 13.11
CA VAL A 106 -19.15 -5.89 13.56
C VAL A 106 -20.13 -5.54 12.44
N ALA A 107 -19.67 -5.36 11.21
CA ALA A 107 -20.54 -5.02 10.09
C ALA A 107 -21.55 -6.13 9.80
N ARG A 108 -21.16 -7.40 9.79
CA ARG A 108 -22.06 -8.55 9.61
C ARG A 108 -23.14 -8.61 10.70
N ARG A 109 -22.79 -8.34 11.94
CA ARG A 109 -23.75 -8.32 13.07
C ARG A 109 -24.72 -7.14 12.98
N ARG A 110 -24.22 -5.94 12.61
CA ARG A 110 -25.03 -4.71 12.56
C ARG A 110 -25.87 -4.60 11.29
N LEU A 111 -25.47 -5.24 10.22
CA LEU A 111 -26.09 -5.19 8.90
C LEU A 111 -26.44 -6.59 8.40
N PRO A 112 -27.32 -7.33 9.11
CA PRO A 112 -27.72 -8.65 8.69
C PRO A 112 -28.46 -8.57 7.34
N GLY A 113 -28.05 -9.39 6.38
CA GLY A 113 -28.63 -9.41 5.03
C GLY A 113 -28.00 -8.44 4.04
N VAL A 114 -27.09 -7.53 4.47
CA VAL A 114 -26.29 -6.73 3.53
C VAL A 114 -25.02 -7.52 3.17
N PRO A 115 -24.76 -7.79 1.88
CA PRO A 115 -23.56 -8.49 1.44
C PRO A 115 -22.28 -7.80 1.93
N GLN A 116 -21.35 -8.59 2.47
CA GLN A 116 -20.03 -8.12 2.94
C GLN A 116 -18.97 -8.66 1.99
N VAL A 117 -18.11 -7.80 1.44
CA VAL A 117 -17.08 -8.18 0.47
C VAL A 117 -15.70 -7.83 1.01
N ALA A 118 -14.83 -8.83 1.12
CA ALA A 118 -13.42 -8.64 1.44
C ALA A 118 -12.62 -8.34 0.17
N VAL A 119 -11.86 -7.24 0.18
CA VAL A 119 -10.96 -6.81 -0.89
C VAL A 119 -9.54 -6.78 -0.34
N PHE A 120 -8.61 -7.47 -1.01
CA PHE A 120 -7.30 -7.79 -0.46
C PHE A 120 -6.18 -6.95 -1.06
N ASP A 121 -5.30 -6.40 -0.22
CA ASP A 121 -4.09 -5.69 -0.68
C ASP A 121 -3.17 -6.60 -1.51
N THR A 122 -3.19 -7.91 -1.25
CA THR A 122 -2.36 -8.90 -1.96
C THR A 122 -2.96 -9.32 -3.30
N ALA A 123 -4.26 -9.12 -3.54
CA ALA A 123 -4.97 -9.69 -4.69
C ALA A 123 -4.49 -9.16 -6.04
N PHE A 124 -4.15 -7.88 -6.16
CA PHE A 124 -3.61 -7.30 -7.39
C PHE A 124 -2.30 -7.99 -7.85
N HIS A 125 -1.51 -8.47 -6.88
CA HIS A 125 -0.24 -9.14 -7.12
C HIS A 125 -0.36 -10.65 -7.44
N ARG A 126 -1.59 -11.18 -7.54
CA ARG A 126 -1.82 -12.58 -7.97
C ARG A 126 -1.24 -12.90 -9.35
N THR A 127 -1.08 -11.88 -10.18
CA THR A 127 -0.57 -11.99 -11.55
C THR A 127 0.95 -11.97 -11.64
N LEU A 128 1.66 -11.90 -10.51
CA LEU A 128 3.12 -12.02 -10.48
C LEU A 128 3.56 -13.32 -11.15
N PRO A 129 4.52 -13.27 -12.08
CA PRO A 129 5.18 -14.48 -12.61
C PRO A 129 5.74 -15.35 -11.48
N GLU A 130 5.83 -16.65 -11.71
CA GLU A 130 6.33 -17.56 -10.69
C GLU A 130 7.75 -17.20 -10.22
N ALA A 131 8.62 -16.79 -11.14
CA ALA A 131 9.97 -16.35 -10.83
C ALA A 131 10.03 -15.11 -9.90
N GLU A 132 9.04 -14.21 -10.02
CA GLU A 132 8.96 -13.01 -9.16
C GLU A 132 8.37 -13.29 -7.78
N ARG A 133 7.50 -14.27 -7.67
CA ARG A 133 6.88 -14.63 -6.38
C ARG A 133 7.66 -15.65 -5.56
N THR A 134 8.66 -16.31 -6.15
CA THR A 134 9.44 -17.36 -5.52
C THR A 134 10.70 -16.81 -4.89
N TYR A 135 10.92 -17.10 -3.63
CA TYR A 135 12.22 -16.93 -2.98
C TYR A 135 13.10 -18.14 -3.24
N ALA A 136 14.38 -17.93 -3.51
CA ALA A 136 15.37 -18.99 -3.72
C ALA A 136 15.78 -19.63 -2.39
N LEU A 137 14.81 -20.24 -1.70
CA LEU A 137 14.96 -21.03 -0.48
C LEU A 137 14.79 -22.51 -0.81
N ASP A 138 15.04 -23.37 0.19
CA ASP A 138 14.63 -24.77 0.07
C ASP A 138 13.15 -24.89 -0.29
N ALA A 139 12.86 -25.56 -1.39
CA ALA A 139 11.53 -25.59 -1.96
C ALA A 139 10.50 -26.36 -1.10
N ALA A 140 10.97 -27.33 -0.28
CA ALA A 140 10.08 -28.07 0.64
C ALA A 140 9.67 -27.15 1.81
N VAL A 141 10.64 -26.47 2.41
CA VAL A 141 10.42 -25.51 3.50
C VAL A 141 9.53 -24.36 3.03
N ALA A 142 9.81 -23.82 1.84
CA ALA A 142 9.01 -22.70 1.31
C ALA A 142 7.54 -23.10 1.09
N ARG A 143 7.27 -24.31 0.58
CA ARG A 143 5.89 -24.82 0.40
C ARG A 143 5.21 -25.12 1.73
N GLU A 144 5.89 -25.80 2.64
CA GLU A 144 5.33 -26.18 3.94
C GLU A 144 4.86 -24.97 4.75
N HIS A 145 5.63 -23.87 4.68
CA HIS A 145 5.36 -22.65 5.46
C HIS A 145 4.74 -21.50 4.63
N GLY A 146 4.34 -21.73 3.39
CA GLY A 146 3.72 -20.72 2.54
C GLY A 146 4.62 -19.53 2.24
N ILE A 147 5.96 -19.71 2.23
CA ILE A 147 6.95 -18.67 2.05
C ILE A 147 7.04 -18.30 0.56
N ARG A 148 6.52 -17.12 0.22
CA ARG A 148 6.58 -16.53 -1.12
C ARG A 148 6.38 -15.02 -1.04
N ARG A 149 6.64 -14.32 -2.16
CA ARG A 149 6.23 -12.92 -2.30
C ARG A 149 4.72 -12.85 -2.52
N TYR A 150 4.02 -12.10 -1.67
CA TYR A 150 2.61 -11.76 -1.83
C TYR A 150 2.45 -10.35 -2.40
N GLY A 151 3.22 -9.38 -1.89
CA GLY A 151 3.06 -7.97 -2.22
C GLY A 151 1.89 -7.34 -1.48
N PHE A 152 1.92 -6.01 -1.33
CA PHE A 152 0.92 -5.24 -0.59
C PHE A 152 0.64 -3.92 -1.28
N HIS A 153 -0.29 -3.12 -0.76
CA HIS A 153 -0.82 -1.92 -1.39
C HIS A 153 -1.42 -2.19 -2.79
N GLY A 154 -1.82 -3.43 -3.05
CA GLY A 154 -2.35 -3.84 -4.35
C GLY A 154 -3.60 -3.07 -4.76
N ILE A 155 -4.45 -2.69 -3.80
CA ILE A 155 -5.64 -1.85 -4.03
C ILE A 155 -5.21 -0.49 -4.59
N SER A 156 -4.21 0.15 -3.96
CA SER A 156 -3.65 1.41 -4.42
C SER A 156 -2.96 1.28 -5.79
N HIS A 157 -2.10 0.27 -5.97
CA HIS A 157 -1.42 0.04 -7.26
C HIS A 157 -2.39 -0.22 -8.41
N ALA A 158 -3.47 -0.97 -8.17
CA ALA A 158 -4.52 -1.21 -9.16
C ALA A 158 -5.26 0.08 -9.53
N TYR A 159 -5.65 0.88 -8.54
CA TYR A 159 -6.31 2.16 -8.76
C TYR A 159 -5.42 3.12 -9.53
N VAL A 160 -4.20 3.36 -9.02
CA VAL A 160 -3.28 4.37 -9.55
C VAL A 160 -2.81 4.03 -10.97
N SER A 161 -2.50 2.76 -11.26
CA SER A 161 -2.09 2.36 -12.61
C SER A 161 -3.21 2.53 -13.64
N ARG A 162 -4.47 2.25 -13.28
CA ARG A 162 -5.63 2.51 -14.14
C ARG A 162 -5.85 4.02 -14.30
N ARG A 163 -5.79 4.78 -13.21
CA ARG A 163 -5.97 6.23 -13.25
C ARG A 163 -4.86 6.92 -14.07
N THR A 164 -3.64 6.39 -14.04
CA THR A 164 -2.55 6.84 -14.92
C THR A 164 -2.91 6.65 -16.39
N ALA A 165 -3.47 5.50 -16.77
CA ALA A 165 -3.90 5.26 -18.15
C ALA A 165 -5.00 6.23 -18.58
N GLU A 166 -5.98 6.51 -17.71
CA GLU A 166 -7.04 7.49 -17.93
C GLU A 166 -6.46 8.91 -18.10
N LEU A 167 -5.55 9.33 -17.20
CA LEU A 167 -4.88 10.64 -17.25
C LEU A 167 -4.12 10.85 -18.56
N LEU A 168 -3.49 9.77 -19.08
CA LEU A 168 -2.72 9.81 -20.32
C LEU A 168 -3.58 9.57 -21.58
N GLY A 169 -4.88 9.30 -21.44
CA GLY A 169 -5.77 8.98 -22.56
C GLY A 169 -5.35 7.71 -23.32
N ARG A 170 -4.75 6.74 -22.63
CA ARG A 170 -4.22 5.49 -23.23
C ARG A 170 -5.02 4.26 -22.77
N PRO A 171 -5.17 3.24 -23.62
CA PRO A 171 -5.76 1.97 -23.19
C PRO A 171 -4.94 1.34 -22.06
N TYR A 172 -5.61 0.97 -20.97
CA TYR A 172 -4.92 0.39 -19.79
C TYR A 172 -4.16 -0.90 -20.12
N ALA A 173 -4.69 -1.71 -21.02
CA ALA A 173 -4.06 -2.95 -21.47
C ALA A 173 -2.76 -2.74 -22.28
N GLU A 174 -2.45 -1.52 -22.71
CA GLU A 174 -1.26 -1.18 -23.49
C GLU A 174 -0.22 -0.40 -22.72
N LEU A 175 -0.52 -0.04 -21.45
CA LEU A 175 0.34 0.78 -20.62
C LEU A 175 1.26 -0.08 -19.75
N ASN A 176 2.58 0.19 -19.82
CA ASN A 176 3.56 -0.30 -18.86
C ASN A 176 3.96 0.83 -17.92
N THR A 177 3.72 0.67 -16.64
CA THR A 177 3.98 1.72 -15.65
C THR A 177 4.66 1.17 -14.39
N VAL A 178 5.50 2.00 -13.77
CA VAL A 178 5.97 1.81 -12.41
C VAL A 178 5.16 2.72 -11.50
N THR A 179 4.41 2.15 -10.57
CA THR A 179 3.66 2.90 -9.55
C THR A 179 4.42 2.89 -8.23
N LEU A 180 4.56 4.06 -7.62
CA LEU A 180 5.30 4.32 -6.39
C LEU A 180 4.32 4.82 -5.32
N HIS A 181 3.82 3.91 -4.49
CA HIS A 181 3.01 4.25 -3.33
C HIS A 181 3.94 4.67 -2.18
N LEU A 182 4.04 5.95 -1.90
CA LEU A 182 4.96 6.52 -0.91
C LEU A 182 4.17 7.19 0.22
N GLY A 183 3.78 6.40 1.21
CA GLY A 183 3.16 6.84 2.45
C GLY A 183 4.08 6.61 3.66
N ASN A 184 3.49 6.40 4.85
CA ASN A 184 4.24 5.89 6.00
C ASN A 184 4.71 4.43 5.74
N GLY A 185 3.88 3.59 5.11
CA GLY A 185 4.30 2.42 4.34
C GLY A 185 4.63 2.83 2.92
N ALA A 186 5.60 2.17 2.27
CA ALA A 186 5.97 2.48 0.90
C ALA A 186 6.25 1.22 0.09
N SER A 187 5.81 1.21 -1.17
CA SER A 187 6.10 0.14 -2.13
C SER A 187 6.17 0.65 -3.56
N ALA A 188 6.90 -0.10 -4.38
CA ALA A 188 6.93 0.05 -5.83
C ALA A 188 6.27 -1.17 -6.48
N CYS A 189 5.60 -0.97 -7.61
CA CYS A 189 5.02 -2.04 -8.42
C CYS A 189 5.27 -1.79 -9.90
N ALA A 190 5.75 -2.79 -10.61
CA ALA A 190 5.78 -2.81 -12.07
C ALA A 190 4.46 -3.38 -12.58
N VAL A 191 3.77 -2.62 -13.41
CA VAL A 191 2.47 -2.99 -14.00
C VAL A 191 2.61 -3.02 -15.51
N ALA A 192 2.31 -4.17 -16.11
CA ALA A 192 2.31 -4.36 -17.56
C ALA A 192 0.88 -4.71 -18.02
N GLY A 193 0.30 -3.87 -18.88
CA GLY A 193 -1.04 -4.11 -19.42
C GLY A 193 -2.09 -4.37 -18.32
N GLY A 194 -2.05 -3.59 -17.24
CA GLY A 194 -2.99 -3.72 -16.13
C GLY A 194 -2.72 -4.86 -15.15
N ARG A 195 -1.59 -5.57 -15.28
CA ARG A 195 -1.21 -6.71 -14.44
C ARG A 195 0.05 -6.39 -13.63
N SER A 196 0.05 -6.67 -12.33
CA SER A 196 1.26 -6.63 -11.52
C SER A 196 2.24 -7.70 -11.99
N VAL A 197 3.45 -7.30 -12.40
CA VAL A 197 4.50 -8.22 -12.86
C VAL A 197 5.70 -8.24 -11.93
N ALA A 198 5.87 -7.24 -11.07
CA ALA A 198 6.82 -7.22 -9.96
C ALA A 198 6.35 -6.25 -8.87
N THR A 199 6.71 -6.51 -7.63
CA THR A 199 6.42 -5.60 -6.50
C THR A 199 7.50 -5.67 -5.45
N SER A 200 7.78 -4.56 -4.78
CA SER A 200 8.90 -4.42 -3.85
C SER A 200 8.66 -5.09 -2.50
N MET A 201 7.43 -5.07 -2.00
CA MET A 201 7.11 -5.77 -0.75
C MET A 201 7.09 -7.29 -0.97
N GLY A 202 7.46 -8.02 0.06
CA GLY A 202 7.72 -9.47 0.01
C GLY A 202 6.59 -10.34 0.55
N MET A 203 6.98 -11.30 1.38
CA MET A 203 6.08 -12.13 2.18
C MET A 203 5.29 -11.28 3.18
N SER A 204 5.93 -10.26 3.71
CA SER A 204 5.37 -9.25 4.60
C SER A 204 5.63 -7.83 4.06
N PRO A 205 5.03 -6.79 4.62
CA PRO A 205 5.28 -5.42 4.20
C PRO A 205 6.59 -4.82 4.75
N LEU A 206 7.58 -5.65 5.12
CA LEU A 206 8.89 -5.20 5.63
C LEU A 206 9.90 -4.92 4.53
N GLY A 207 9.92 -5.73 3.46
CA GLY A 207 10.91 -5.61 2.36
C GLY A 207 10.63 -4.44 1.42
N GLY A 208 11.57 -4.18 0.52
CA GLY A 208 11.44 -3.20 -0.55
C GLY A 208 11.97 -1.82 -0.20
N LEU A 209 11.13 -0.80 -0.33
CA LEU A 209 11.48 0.60 -0.10
C LEU A 209 11.71 0.90 1.38
N VAL A 210 12.52 1.93 1.65
CA VAL A 210 12.59 2.51 2.99
C VAL A 210 11.25 3.19 3.30
N MET A 211 10.78 3.09 4.53
CA MET A 211 9.47 3.55 4.97
C MET A 211 9.61 4.45 6.21
N GLY A 212 8.51 4.92 6.75
CA GLY A 212 8.53 5.72 7.98
C GLY A 212 9.18 5.01 9.16
N THR A 213 8.82 3.74 9.40
CA THR A 213 9.30 2.95 10.55
C THR A 213 9.96 1.61 10.17
N ARG A 214 9.95 1.23 8.89
CA ARG A 214 10.50 -0.04 8.35
C ARG A 214 11.65 0.24 7.41
N GLY A 215 12.71 -0.56 7.50
CA GLY A 215 13.97 -0.33 6.77
C GLY A 215 13.94 -0.68 5.27
N GLY A 216 12.97 -1.46 4.82
CA GLY A 216 12.98 -2.03 3.47
C GLY A 216 13.93 -3.22 3.38
N ASP A 217 14.53 -3.43 2.18
CA ASP A 217 15.46 -4.55 1.96
C ASP A 217 16.63 -4.51 2.90
N LEU A 218 16.88 -5.64 3.53
CA LEU A 218 17.91 -5.87 4.52
C LEU A 218 18.61 -7.20 4.22
N ASP A 219 19.92 -7.29 4.52
CA ASP A 219 20.61 -8.57 4.53
C ASP A 219 20.00 -9.48 5.60
N PRO A 220 19.52 -10.70 5.25
CA PRO A 220 18.92 -11.63 6.20
C PRO A 220 19.80 -11.96 7.40
N SER A 221 21.14 -11.90 7.25
CA SER A 221 22.07 -12.19 8.33
C SER A 221 22.11 -11.15 9.44
N VAL A 222 21.52 -9.97 9.23
CA VAL A 222 21.35 -8.97 10.30
C VAL A 222 20.54 -9.51 11.47
N VAL A 223 19.47 -10.29 11.19
CA VAL A 223 18.62 -10.88 12.24
C VAL A 223 19.43 -11.81 13.15
N PRO A 224 20.03 -12.90 12.66
CA PRO A 224 20.83 -13.78 13.51
C PRO A 224 22.10 -13.10 14.08
N HIS A 225 22.63 -12.07 13.43
CA HIS A 225 23.72 -11.27 14.00
C HIS A 225 23.29 -10.55 15.27
N LEU A 226 22.13 -9.83 15.24
CA LEU A 226 21.61 -9.14 16.41
C LEU A 226 21.25 -10.09 17.55
N GLN A 227 20.70 -11.26 17.22
CA GLN A 227 20.44 -12.29 18.24
C GLN A 227 21.72 -12.76 18.94
N ARG A 228 22.81 -13.00 18.18
CA ARG A 228 24.09 -13.47 18.74
C ARG A 228 24.88 -12.40 19.47
N THR A 229 24.89 -11.15 18.98
CA THR A 229 25.78 -10.08 19.48
C THR A 229 25.11 -9.14 20.46
N ALA A 230 23.80 -8.89 20.32
CA ALA A 230 23.02 -8.02 21.18
C ALA A 230 22.02 -8.78 22.09
N GLY A 231 21.91 -10.12 21.94
CA GLY A 231 20.99 -10.94 22.74
C GLY A 231 19.52 -10.66 22.49
N LEU A 232 19.16 -10.03 21.36
CA LEU A 232 17.78 -9.69 21.07
C LEU A 232 16.95 -10.96 20.77
N GLY A 233 15.83 -11.13 21.47
CA GLY A 233 14.84 -12.15 21.17
C GLY A 233 14.09 -11.86 19.86
N LEU A 234 13.31 -12.86 19.38
CA LEU A 234 12.56 -12.73 18.13
C LEU A 234 11.62 -11.51 18.13
N ASP A 235 10.83 -11.35 19.19
CA ASP A 235 9.86 -10.23 19.30
C ASP A 235 10.55 -8.86 19.33
N GLN A 236 11.75 -8.79 19.93
CA GLN A 236 12.52 -7.54 19.97
C GLN A 236 13.09 -7.18 18.59
N VAL A 237 13.49 -8.19 17.80
CA VAL A 237 13.93 -7.99 16.42
C VAL A 237 12.75 -7.61 15.53
N ASP A 238 11.60 -8.26 15.70
CA ASP A 238 10.37 -7.93 14.96
C ASP A 238 9.93 -6.47 15.26
N ASP A 239 9.89 -6.06 16.53
CA ASP A 239 9.61 -4.68 16.91
C ASP A 239 10.63 -3.69 16.32
N LEU A 240 11.93 -4.02 16.33
CA LEU A 240 12.97 -3.20 15.71
C LEU A 240 12.69 -2.96 14.22
N LEU A 241 12.36 -4.04 13.48
CA LEU A 241 12.19 -3.97 12.03
C LEU A 241 10.88 -3.28 11.64
N ASN A 242 9.79 -3.46 12.42
CA ASN A 242 8.48 -2.89 12.12
C ASN A 242 8.31 -1.45 12.60
N HIS A 243 8.87 -1.09 13.78
CA HIS A 243 8.51 0.13 14.49
C HIS A 243 9.67 1.09 14.75
N ARG A 244 10.93 0.62 14.72
CA ARG A 244 12.10 1.41 15.11
C ARG A 244 13.17 1.53 14.02
N SER A 245 12.84 1.17 12.78
CA SER A 245 13.71 1.26 11.60
C SER A 245 13.25 2.38 10.65
N GLY A 246 13.68 2.37 9.41
CA GLY A 246 13.34 3.35 8.39
C GLY A 246 13.75 4.77 8.74
N LEU A 247 12.93 5.75 8.34
CA LEU A 247 13.20 7.17 8.64
C LEU A 247 13.33 7.39 10.15
N ARG A 248 12.42 6.77 10.94
CA ARG A 248 12.44 6.86 12.40
C ARG A 248 13.74 6.31 12.99
N GLY A 249 14.21 5.17 12.49
CA GLY A 249 15.46 4.58 12.96
C GLY A 249 16.70 5.45 12.68
N LEU A 250 16.68 6.17 11.57
CA LEU A 250 17.79 7.03 11.15
C LEU A 250 17.75 8.44 11.76
N THR A 251 16.57 8.96 12.08
CA THR A 251 16.37 10.37 12.48
C THR A 251 15.61 10.59 13.78
N GLY A 252 14.99 9.54 14.34
CA GLY A 252 14.05 9.65 15.46
C GLY A 252 12.62 10.05 15.04
N VAL A 253 12.38 10.42 13.77
CA VAL A 253 11.04 10.81 13.27
C VAL A 253 10.69 10.04 12.00
N ASN A 254 9.40 9.74 11.80
CA ASN A 254 8.91 9.01 10.63
C ASN A 254 8.19 9.91 9.60
N ASP A 255 8.01 11.21 9.91
CA ASP A 255 7.37 12.17 9.02
C ASP A 255 8.38 12.77 8.03
N MET A 256 8.18 12.53 6.74
CA MET A 256 9.04 13.06 5.68
C MET A 256 9.08 14.58 5.66
N ARG A 257 8.01 15.27 6.04
CA ARG A 257 7.97 16.74 6.11
C ARG A 257 9.00 17.25 7.13
N GLU A 258 9.09 16.59 8.27
CA GLU A 258 10.06 16.91 9.32
C GLU A 258 11.49 16.55 8.89
N VAL A 259 11.68 15.41 8.20
CA VAL A 259 12.98 15.03 7.61
C VAL A 259 13.44 16.10 6.61
N LEU A 260 12.57 16.57 5.72
CA LEU A 260 12.89 17.63 4.75
C LEU A 260 13.22 18.95 5.44
N ARG A 261 12.47 19.35 6.46
CA ARG A 261 12.73 20.55 7.25
C ARG A 261 14.11 20.50 7.94
N ARG A 262 14.42 19.39 8.59
CA ARG A 262 15.72 19.18 9.28
C ARG A 262 16.89 19.10 8.29
N ARG A 263 16.68 18.45 7.12
CA ARG A 263 17.67 18.42 6.04
C ARG A 263 17.99 19.82 5.53
N ALA A 264 17.00 20.66 5.33
CA ALA A 264 17.18 22.06 4.92
C ALA A 264 17.93 22.88 5.98
N ALA A 265 17.78 22.55 7.26
CA ALA A 265 18.53 23.14 8.38
C ALA A 265 19.95 22.55 8.54
N GLY A 266 20.40 21.66 7.66
CA GLY A 266 21.76 21.12 7.65
C GLY A 266 21.97 19.89 8.55
N ASP A 267 20.90 19.28 9.10
CA ASP A 267 21.00 18.06 9.93
C ASP A 267 21.58 16.89 9.12
N PRO A 268 22.73 16.34 9.52
CA PRO A 268 23.38 15.27 8.78
C PRO A 268 22.60 13.94 8.82
N ALA A 269 21.89 13.65 9.91
CA ALA A 269 21.06 12.44 10.02
C ALA A 269 19.86 12.51 9.06
N ALA A 270 19.21 13.67 8.98
CA ALA A 270 18.10 13.89 8.05
C ALA A 270 18.55 13.86 6.59
N ARG A 271 19.76 14.38 6.29
CA ARG A 271 20.37 14.26 4.96
C ARG A 271 20.60 12.79 4.59
N LEU A 272 21.26 12.03 5.46
CA LEU A 272 21.52 10.61 5.22
C LEU A 272 20.21 9.83 5.03
N ALA A 273 19.23 10.03 5.88
CA ALA A 273 17.92 9.36 5.79
C ALA A 273 17.20 9.65 4.47
N PHE A 274 17.20 10.92 4.04
CA PHE A 274 16.67 11.31 2.74
C PHE A 274 17.41 10.63 1.59
N ASP A 275 18.75 10.63 1.61
CA ASP A 275 19.56 10.04 0.54
C ASP A 275 19.34 8.53 0.45
N VAL A 276 19.25 7.82 1.58
CA VAL A 276 18.94 6.38 1.62
C VAL A 276 17.55 6.12 1.06
N TYR A 277 16.55 6.94 1.44
CA TYR A 277 15.17 6.82 0.99
C TYR A 277 15.05 6.98 -0.55
N VAL A 278 15.57 8.07 -1.10
CA VAL A 278 15.45 8.35 -2.54
C VAL A 278 16.30 7.39 -3.40
N ARG A 279 17.48 6.95 -2.91
CA ARG A 279 18.28 5.95 -3.61
C ARG A 279 17.58 4.61 -3.73
N ARG A 280 16.84 4.19 -2.72
CA ARG A 280 16.08 2.94 -2.77
C ARG A 280 14.95 3.03 -3.80
N ILE A 281 14.25 4.17 -3.89
CA ILE A 281 13.23 4.40 -4.91
C ILE A 281 13.86 4.32 -6.31
N ARG A 282 14.97 5.05 -6.53
CA ARG A 282 15.70 5.04 -7.81
C ARG A 282 16.12 3.63 -8.22
N PHE A 283 16.61 2.84 -7.27
CA PHE A 283 17.00 1.45 -7.53
C PHE A 283 15.81 0.63 -8.08
N TYR A 284 14.65 0.71 -7.43
CA TYR A 284 13.46 -0.01 -7.87
C TYR A 284 12.91 0.50 -9.21
N VAL A 285 12.94 1.81 -9.46
CA VAL A 285 12.55 2.38 -10.77
C VAL A 285 13.47 1.83 -11.87
N GLY A 286 14.78 1.81 -11.66
CA GLY A 286 15.74 1.27 -12.61
C GLY A 286 15.58 -0.23 -12.85
N ALA A 287 15.40 -1.01 -11.78
CA ALA A 287 15.18 -2.46 -11.86
C ALA A 287 13.88 -2.78 -12.63
N TYR A 288 12.80 -2.07 -12.33
CA TYR A 288 11.51 -2.30 -12.98
C TYR A 288 11.47 -1.76 -14.41
N HIS A 289 12.22 -0.70 -14.73
CA HIS A 289 12.44 -0.28 -16.11
C HIS A 289 13.09 -1.40 -16.93
N ALA A 290 14.14 -2.00 -16.40
CA ALA A 290 14.81 -3.12 -17.07
C ALA A 290 13.91 -4.36 -17.19
N LEU A 291 13.13 -4.68 -16.17
CA LEU A 291 12.22 -5.83 -16.16
C LEU A 291 11.06 -5.66 -17.15
N LEU A 292 10.50 -4.46 -17.27
CA LEU A 292 9.42 -4.17 -18.22
C LEU A 292 9.90 -4.08 -19.68
N GLY A 293 11.20 -3.84 -19.92
CA GLY A 293 11.77 -3.62 -21.24
C GLY A 293 11.32 -2.31 -21.89
N ARG A 294 10.01 -2.01 -21.86
CA ARG A 294 9.43 -0.72 -22.23
C ARG A 294 8.71 -0.14 -21.01
N LEU A 295 9.04 1.07 -20.66
CA LEU A 295 8.36 1.83 -19.63
C LEU A 295 7.66 3.04 -20.25
N ASP A 296 6.37 3.17 -20.06
CA ASP A 296 5.57 4.28 -20.57
C ASP A 296 5.38 5.38 -19.53
N ALA A 297 5.25 5.00 -18.24
CA ALA A 297 5.05 5.96 -17.18
C ALA A 297 5.68 5.56 -15.83
N VAL A 298 6.07 6.56 -15.03
CA VAL A 298 6.35 6.44 -13.59
C VAL A 298 5.33 7.28 -12.84
N THR A 299 4.60 6.70 -11.90
CA THR A 299 3.52 7.38 -11.19
C THR A 299 3.76 7.38 -9.69
N PHE A 300 3.83 8.57 -9.11
CA PHE A 300 3.92 8.80 -7.67
C PHE A 300 2.53 8.95 -7.06
N THR A 301 2.33 8.35 -5.88
CA THR A 301 1.07 8.40 -5.14
C THR A 301 1.29 8.29 -3.63
N ALA A 302 0.22 8.45 -2.87
CA ALA A 302 0.18 8.53 -1.41
C ALA A 302 0.93 9.77 -0.87
N GLY A 303 0.81 10.01 0.44
CA GLY A 303 1.13 11.30 1.04
C GLY A 303 2.50 11.89 0.70
N VAL A 304 3.58 11.10 0.72
CA VAL A 304 4.91 11.55 0.31
C VAL A 304 5.00 11.67 -1.22
N GLY A 305 4.44 10.70 -1.95
CA GLY A 305 4.46 10.69 -3.41
C GLY A 305 3.72 11.88 -4.01
N GLU A 306 2.57 12.24 -3.44
CA GLU A 306 1.71 13.32 -3.91
C GLU A 306 2.24 14.72 -3.55
N HIS A 307 2.77 14.88 -2.31
CA HIS A 307 3.02 16.21 -1.75
C HIS A 307 4.50 16.58 -1.58
N ALA A 308 5.44 15.63 -1.77
CA ALA A 308 6.86 15.90 -1.57
C ALA A 308 7.64 16.00 -2.90
N ALA A 309 7.51 17.12 -3.63
CA ALA A 309 8.28 17.39 -4.85
C ALA A 309 9.79 17.16 -4.70
N PRO A 310 10.46 17.54 -3.57
CA PRO A 310 11.88 17.23 -3.39
C PRO A 310 12.20 15.73 -3.42
N VAL A 311 11.30 14.88 -2.95
CA VAL A 311 11.47 13.42 -2.99
C VAL A 311 11.36 12.91 -4.42
N ARG A 312 10.33 13.34 -5.18
CA ARG A 312 10.12 12.92 -6.56
C ARG A 312 11.32 13.30 -7.44
N ARG A 313 11.75 14.57 -7.37
CA ARG A 313 12.90 15.08 -8.12
C ARG A 313 14.19 14.31 -7.78
N ALA A 314 14.50 14.15 -6.49
CA ALA A 314 15.71 13.46 -6.07
C ALA A 314 15.67 11.95 -6.37
N ALA A 315 14.51 11.31 -6.32
CA ALA A 315 14.36 9.89 -6.65
C ALA A 315 14.64 9.60 -8.14
N LEU A 316 14.29 10.52 -9.04
CA LEU A 316 14.47 10.34 -10.49
C LEU A 316 15.69 11.08 -11.05
N ASP A 317 16.42 11.84 -10.24
CA ASP A 317 17.65 12.52 -10.65
C ASP A 317 18.67 11.57 -11.27
N GLY A 318 19.22 11.90 -12.45
CA GLY A 318 20.16 11.08 -13.19
C GLY A 318 19.55 9.91 -13.98
N LEU A 319 18.21 9.83 -14.08
CA LEU A 319 17.52 8.85 -14.94
C LEU A 319 17.13 9.41 -16.33
N ASP A 320 17.61 10.60 -16.69
CA ASP A 320 17.38 11.27 -17.96
C ASP A 320 17.76 10.40 -19.16
N ARG A 321 18.85 9.65 -19.05
CA ARG A 321 19.27 8.69 -20.11
C ARG A 321 18.33 7.51 -20.30
N LEU A 322 17.48 7.23 -19.33
CA LEU A 322 16.38 6.28 -19.43
C LEU A 322 15.07 6.93 -19.94
N GLY A 323 15.14 8.21 -20.30
CA GLY A 323 13.97 8.98 -20.74
C GLY A 323 13.05 9.45 -19.62
N ILE A 324 13.49 9.32 -18.36
CA ILE A 324 12.72 9.65 -17.16
C ILE A 324 13.19 11.00 -16.64
N THR A 325 12.37 12.04 -16.78
CA THR A 325 12.68 13.40 -16.34
C THR A 325 11.47 14.07 -15.70
N ILE A 326 11.72 14.96 -14.74
CA ILE A 326 10.69 15.83 -14.13
C ILE A 326 10.96 17.27 -14.56
N ASP A 327 9.92 17.98 -14.99
CA ASP A 327 9.93 19.42 -15.16
C ASP A 327 9.58 20.08 -13.82
N PRO A 328 10.52 20.83 -13.19
CA PRO A 328 10.26 21.48 -11.92
C PRO A 328 9.07 22.46 -11.95
N GLY A 329 8.78 23.06 -13.10
CA GLY A 329 7.66 23.97 -13.26
C GLY A 329 6.28 23.28 -13.29
N LEU A 330 6.24 21.99 -13.62
CA LEU A 330 5.02 21.17 -13.63
C LEU A 330 4.86 20.34 -12.36
N ASP A 331 5.92 20.19 -11.55
CA ASP A 331 5.95 19.29 -10.39
C ASP A 331 5.23 19.88 -9.16
N ASP A 332 5.11 21.19 -9.09
CA ASP A 332 4.36 21.88 -8.04
C ASP A 332 2.88 21.97 -8.42
N GLY A 333 1.97 21.63 -7.49
CA GLY A 333 0.52 21.64 -7.71
C GLY A 333 -0.19 20.51 -7.01
N ASP A 334 -1.52 20.52 -7.08
CA ASP A 334 -2.40 19.53 -6.48
C ASP A 334 -3.10 18.67 -7.54
N GLY A 335 -3.63 17.53 -7.11
CA GLY A 335 -4.41 16.60 -7.92
C GLY A 335 -3.58 15.81 -8.94
N ASP A 336 -4.33 15.09 -9.79
CA ASP A 336 -3.75 14.24 -10.84
C ASP A 336 -3.11 15.10 -11.92
N ARG A 337 -1.83 14.86 -12.22
CA ARG A 337 -1.08 15.67 -13.20
C ARG A 337 0.11 14.93 -13.80
N VAL A 338 0.50 15.38 -14.99
CA VAL A 338 1.78 15.02 -15.63
C VAL A 338 2.83 16.03 -15.18
N VAL A 339 3.97 15.54 -14.73
CA VAL A 339 5.09 16.35 -14.21
C VAL A 339 6.38 16.19 -15.02
N SER A 340 6.36 15.39 -16.11
CA SER A 340 7.44 15.33 -17.09
C SER A 340 7.25 16.39 -18.18
N PRO A 341 8.34 16.82 -18.87
CA PRO A 341 8.23 17.69 -20.04
C PRO A 341 7.35 17.06 -21.14
N PRO A 342 6.63 17.87 -21.93
CA PRO A 342 5.93 17.35 -23.10
C PRO A 342 6.86 16.57 -24.05
N GLY A 343 6.42 15.39 -24.50
CA GLY A 343 7.19 14.54 -25.39
C GLY A 343 8.31 13.72 -24.71
N ALA A 344 8.39 13.72 -23.38
CA ALA A 344 9.31 12.85 -22.66
C ALA A 344 9.05 11.36 -23.02
N PRO A 345 10.11 10.55 -23.28
CA PRO A 345 9.95 9.14 -23.61
C PRO A 345 9.20 8.34 -22.56
N VAL A 346 9.40 8.66 -21.28
CA VAL A 346 8.67 8.12 -20.14
C VAL A 346 7.94 9.26 -19.46
N THR A 347 6.61 9.15 -19.37
CA THR A 347 5.80 10.17 -18.68
C THR A 347 5.90 10.00 -17.18
N VAL A 348 6.16 11.08 -16.46
CA VAL A 348 6.10 11.07 -14.99
C VAL A 348 4.80 11.71 -14.54
N CYS A 349 4.07 11.01 -13.69
CA CYS A 349 2.77 11.41 -13.19
C CYS A 349 2.75 11.51 -11.66
N VAL A 350 1.88 12.37 -11.16
CA VAL A 350 1.38 12.35 -9.78
C VAL A 350 -0.11 12.02 -9.85
N VAL A 351 -0.55 11.03 -9.12
CA VAL A 351 -1.96 10.59 -9.07
C VAL A 351 -2.34 10.37 -7.62
N ALA A 352 -3.40 11.02 -7.17
CA ALA A 352 -3.93 10.82 -5.83
C ALA A 352 -4.52 9.42 -5.69
N THR A 353 -4.10 8.66 -4.67
CA THR A 353 -4.69 7.34 -4.42
C THR A 353 -6.07 7.46 -3.81
N ASP A 354 -6.97 6.59 -4.21
CA ASP A 354 -8.31 6.44 -3.63
C ASP A 354 -8.63 4.95 -3.47
N GLU A 355 -8.08 4.37 -2.40
CA GLU A 355 -8.25 2.94 -2.10
C GLU A 355 -9.71 2.60 -1.82
N GLU A 356 -10.44 3.47 -1.13
CA GLU A 356 -11.83 3.25 -0.79
C GLU A 356 -12.72 3.22 -2.04
N ARG A 357 -12.45 4.07 -3.03
CA ARG A 357 -13.13 4.03 -4.34
C ARG A 357 -12.82 2.74 -5.09
N GLU A 358 -11.60 2.27 -5.03
CA GLU A 358 -11.22 1.00 -5.65
C GLU A 358 -11.91 -0.19 -4.97
N ILE A 359 -12.00 -0.19 -3.63
CA ILE A 359 -12.73 -1.20 -2.86
C ILE A 359 -14.21 -1.18 -3.25
N ALA A 360 -14.84 0.00 -3.32
CA ALA A 360 -16.22 0.13 -3.74
C ALA A 360 -16.46 -0.43 -5.15
N ARG A 361 -15.58 -0.08 -6.11
CA ARG A 361 -15.62 -0.59 -7.48
C ARG A 361 -15.52 -2.11 -7.53
N GLN A 362 -14.55 -2.69 -6.81
CA GLN A 362 -14.35 -4.15 -6.78
C GLN A 362 -15.53 -4.87 -6.10
N THR A 363 -16.08 -4.29 -5.03
CA THR A 363 -17.28 -4.79 -4.36
C THR A 363 -18.46 -4.86 -5.32
N LEU A 364 -18.74 -3.78 -6.06
CA LEU A 364 -19.83 -3.74 -7.03
C LEU A 364 -19.59 -4.69 -8.21
N THR A 365 -18.36 -4.80 -8.69
CA THR A 365 -18.01 -5.72 -9.79
C THR A 365 -18.28 -7.18 -9.43
N LEU A 366 -18.10 -7.57 -8.16
CA LEU A 366 -18.38 -8.92 -7.69
C LEU A 366 -19.86 -9.23 -7.62
N LEU A 367 -20.70 -8.22 -7.32
CA LEU A 367 -22.13 -8.41 -7.09
C LEU A 367 -22.97 -8.25 -8.37
N GLY A 368 -22.38 -7.80 -9.49
CA GLY A 368 -23.02 -7.63 -10.80
C GLY A 368 -23.40 -6.20 -11.07
#